data_c51ef4ca47c8b8b1b5ae532411d17c9a
#
_entry.id   c51ef4ca47c8b8b1b5ae532411d17c9a
#
_cell.length_a   1.000
_cell.length_b   1.000
_cell.length_c   1.000
_cell.angle_alpha   90.00
_cell.angle_beta   90.00
_cell.angle_gamma   90.00
#
_symmetry.space_group_name_H-M   'P 1'
#
loop_
_entity.id
_entity.type
_entity.pdbx_description
1 polymer ?
#
loop_
_entity_poly.entity_id
_entity_poly.type
_entity_poly.pdbx_seq_one_letter_code
_entity_poly.pdbx_strand_id
1 'polypeptide(L)'
;PPAIISSFLGKQLTQVLDHIEESGNDDLVSLAGKQGMKLDIPQIPELLIDNTDRNRTSPFAFTGNRFEFRAVGSEANCASAMIALNAAVAEQLARFKQDVDALIEKGEPKISAIIEIIRCYIKECKPVRFDGNGYSDEWKAEAARRGLDCETSCPLIFDNYLKPASIAMFESTGVMTRKELE
;
A
#
# COMPACT_ATOMS: atom_id res chain seq x y z
N PRO A 1 -13.97 -1.24 -17.37
CA PRO A 1 -13.06 -0.11 -17.18
C PRO A 1 -11.68 -0.63 -16.81
N PRO A 2 -10.60 -0.03 -17.31
CA PRO A 2 -9.26 -0.46 -16.96
C PRO A 2 -9.04 -0.31 -15.45
N ALA A 3 -8.56 -1.38 -14.81
CA ALA A 3 -8.20 -1.33 -13.42
C ALA A 3 -6.82 -0.65 -13.28
N ILE A 4 -6.82 0.61 -12.91
CA ILE A 4 -5.60 1.28 -12.46
C ILE A 4 -5.47 0.97 -10.98
N ILE A 5 -4.39 0.29 -10.60
CA ILE A 5 -4.13 -0.02 -9.19
C ILE A 5 -3.84 1.28 -8.45
N SER A 6 -4.77 1.69 -7.64
CA SER A 6 -4.70 2.88 -6.78
C SER A 6 -5.38 2.60 -5.46
N SER A 7 -4.99 3.32 -4.42
CA SER A 7 -5.54 3.17 -3.07
C SER A 7 -6.37 4.39 -2.70
N PHE A 8 -7.60 4.14 -2.31
CA PHE A 8 -8.43 5.11 -1.61
C PHE A 8 -8.20 4.96 -0.11
N LEU A 9 -7.83 6.03 0.56
CA LEU A 9 -7.56 6.06 2.00
C LEU A 9 -8.67 6.75 2.79
N GLY A 10 -9.37 7.67 2.16
CA GLY A 10 -10.28 8.58 2.83
C GLY A 10 -9.55 9.70 3.60
N LYS A 11 -10.31 10.71 3.94
CA LYS A 11 -9.78 11.97 4.49
C LYS A 11 -8.99 11.78 5.79
N GLN A 12 -9.50 10.95 6.70
CA GLN A 12 -8.85 10.75 8.00
C GLN A 12 -7.49 10.07 7.88
N LEU A 13 -7.43 8.92 7.19
CA LEU A 13 -6.16 8.20 7.04
C LEU A 13 -5.15 9.01 6.23
N THR A 14 -5.60 9.74 5.20
CA THR A 14 -4.74 10.67 4.46
C THR A 14 -4.11 11.71 5.38
N GLN A 15 -4.89 12.35 6.24
CA GLN A 15 -4.38 13.32 7.21
C GLN A 15 -3.37 12.71 8.18
N VAL A 16 -3.61 11.48 8.65
CA VAL A 16 -2.68 10.75 9.51
C VAL A 16 -1.35 10.53 8.81
N LEU A 17 -1.38 10.05 7.57
CA LEU A 17 -0.16 9.79 6.80
C LEU A 17 0.60 11.09 6.47
N ASP A 18 -0.11 12.14 6.10
CA ASP A 18 0.50 13.45 5.83
C ASP A 18 1.13 14.03 7.10
N HIS A 19 0.48 13.87 8.26
CA HIS A 19 1.06 14.27 9.55
C HIS A 19 2.34 13.49 9.87
N ILE A 20 2.36 12.18 9.66
CA ILE A 20 3.58 11.36 9.86
C ILE A 20 4.69 11.78 8.88
N GLU A 21 4.33 12.14 7.65
CA GLU A 21 5.29 12.59 6.64
C GLU A 21 5.95 13.93 7.04
N GLU A 22 5.16 14.87 7.58
CA GLU A 22 5.58 16.25 7.88
C GLU A 22 6.20 16.43 9.26
N SER A 23 5.85 15.59 10.23
CA SER A 23 6.33 15.72 11.62
C SER A 23 7.79 15.35 11.77
N GLY A 24 8.48 15.99 12.72
CA GLY A 24 9.84 15.63 13.12
C GLY A 24 9.90 14.24 13.78
N ASN A 25 11.07 13.60 13.72
CA ASN A 25 11.27 12.29 14.36
C ASN A 25 11.07 12.36 15.87
N ASP A 26 11.55 13.41 16.52
CA ASP A 26 11.52 13.55 17.98
C ASP A 26 10.10 13.65 18.51
N ASP A 27 9.20 14.33 17.80
CA ASP A 27 7.80 14.48 18.17
C ASP A 27 7.08 13.13 18.12
N LEU A 28 7.28 12.36 17.03
CA LEU A 28 6.65 11.05 16.85
C LEU A 28 7.24 9.99 17.79
N VAL A 29 8.54 10.01 18.05
CA VAL A 29 9.22 9.10 18.99
C VAL A 29 8.74 9.38 20.42
N SER A 30 8.61 10.65 20.81
CA SER A 30 8.07 11.03 22.12
C SER A 30 6.65 10.55 22.34
N LEU A 31 5.82 10.58 21.29
CA LEU A 31 4.43 10.10 21.34
C LEU A 31 4.37 8.57 21.41
N ALA A 32 5.15 7.87 20.59
CA ALA A 32 5.19 6.41 20.58
C ALA A 32 5.78 5.80 21.87
N GLY A 33 6.70 6.49 22.53
CA GLY A 33 7.35 6.04 23.77
C GLY A 33 6.47 6.15 25.01
N LYS A 34 5.45 6.99 25.03
CA LYS A 34 4.63 7.26 26.21
C LYS A 34 3.49 6.27 26.45
N GLN A 35 3.05 5.52 25.46
CA GLN A 35 1.85 4.66 25.57
C GLN A 35 1.93 3.29 24.89
N GLY A 36 3.11 2.72 24.68
CA GLY A 36 3.23 1.35 24.17
C GLY A 36 2.42 1.10 22.90
N MET A 37 2.90 1.55 21.75
CA MET A 37 2.36 1.32 20.40
C MET A 37 0.90 1.76 20.12
N LYS A 38 0.26 2.48 21.00
CA LYS A 38 -0.87 3.32 20.63
C LYS A 38 -0.30 4.62 20.11
N LEU A 39 -0.44 4.87 18.81
CA LEU A 39 -0.22 6.18 18.20
C LEU A 39 -1.34 7.12 18.67
N ASP A 40 -1.35 7.46 19.95
CA ASP A 40 -2.16 8.54 20.48
C ASP A 40 -1.52 9.86 20.06
N ILE A 41 -1.67 10.17 18.77
CA ILE A 41 -1.38 11.51 18.28
C ILE A 41 -2.60 12.34 18.68
N PRO A 42 -2.46 13.34 19.57
CA PRO A 42 -3.62 14.07 20.14
C PRO A 42 -4.49 14.78 19.10
N GLN A 43 -4.00 14.89 17.87
CA GLN A 43 -4.69 15.51 16.74
C GLN A 43 -5.30 14.51 15.76
N ILE A 44 -5.05 13.21 15.97
CA ILE A 44 -5.77 12.19 15.24
C ILE A 44 -7.00 11.89 16.09
N PRO A 45 -8.19 12.32 15.67
CA PRO A 45 -9.40 11.87 16.31
C PRO A 45 -9.33 10.35 16.34
N GLU A 46 -9.66 9.75 17.50
CA GLU A 46 -9.77 8.31 17.61
C GLU A 46 -10.38 7.80 16.31
N LEU A 47 -9.77 6.78 15.70
CA LEU A 47 -10.30 6.11 14.51
C LEU A 47 -11.60 5.39 14.86
N LEU A 48 -12.38 6.09 15.65
CA LEU A 48 -13.70 5.74 16.08
C LEU A 48 -14.66 6.34 15.07
N ILE A 49 -15.34 5.43 14.44
CA ILE A 49 -16.69 5.66 13.94
C ILE A 49 -16.76 6.16 12.50
N ASP A 50 -17.21 5.22 11.68
CA ASP A 50 -18.09 5.45 10.53
C ASP A 50 -17.59 6.52 9.56
N ASN A 51 -16.40 6.28 9.02
CA ASN A 51 -15.94 7.02 7.87
C ASN A 51 -16.64 6.46 6.63
N THR A 52 -17.90 6.83 6.48
CA THR A 52 -18.78 6.48 5.37
C THR A 52 -18.39 7.17 4.06
N ASP A 53 -17.19 7.66 3.94
CA ASP A 53 -16.65 8.14 2.68
C ASP A 53 -16.33 6.95 1.78
N ARG A 54 -17.41 6.34 1.23
CA ARG A 54 -17.32 5.18 0.36
C ARG A 54 -16.92 5.60 -1.04
N ASN A 55 -15.65 5.48 -1.36
CA ASN A 55 -15.26 5.45 -2.76
C ASN A 55 -15.60 4.07 -3.36
N ARG A 56 -16.62 4.03 -4.23
CA ARG A 56 -17.04 2.79 -4.92
C ARG A 56 -16.24 2.55 -6.21
N THR A 57 -15.39 3.45 -6.61
CA THR A 57 -14.65 3.40 -7.88
C THR A 57 -13.20 2.99 -7.69
N SER A 58 -12.68 2.98 -6.46
CA SER A 58 -11.33 2.52 -6.18
C SER A 58 -11.25 0.99 -6.17
N PRO A 59 -10.26 0.39 -6.84
CA PRO A 59 -10.03 -1.05 -6.80
C PRO A 59 -9.47 -1.53 -5.46
N PHE A 60 -8.88 -0.63 -4.66
CA PHE A 60 -8.30 -0.95 -3.37
C PHE A 60 -8.61 0.17 -2.38
N ALA A 61 -9.57 -0.04 -1.49
CA ALA A 61 -10.13 0.99 -0.64
C ALA A 61 -10.02 0.66 0.84
N PHE A 62 -9.55 1.62 1.64
CA PHE A 62 -9.62 1.56 3.09
C PHE A 62 -11.05 1.84 3.56
N THR A 63 -11.60 0.96 4.39
CA THR A 63 -12.98 1.01 4.86
C THR A 63 -13.07 1.20 6.39
N GLY A 64 -12.07 1.87 6.97
CA GLY A 64 -12.00 2.21 8.38
C GLY A 64 -11.16 1.26 9.22
N ASN A 65 -11.18 -0.03 8.97
CA ASN A 65 -10.40 -1.04 9.71
C ASN A 65 -9.71 -2.09 8.82
N ARG A 66 -9.91 -2.01 7.50
CA ARG A 66 -9.35 -2.95 6.52
C ARG A 66 -9.29 -2.31 5.15
N PHE A 67 -8.51 -2.91 4.26
CA PHE A 67 -8.59 -2.65 2.84
C PHE A 67 -9.48 -3.68 2.16
N GLU A 68 -10.33 -3.21 1.25
CA GLU A 68 -11.12 -4.05 0.37
C GLU A 68 -10.52 -4.02 -1.03
N PHE A 69 -10.14 -5.21 -1.54
CA PHE A 69 -9.82 -5.36 -2.95
C PHE A 69 -11.12 -5.58 -3.73
N ARG A 70 -11.31 -4.80 -4.78
CA ARG A 70 -12.51 -4.82 -5.60
C ARG A 70 -12.14 -5.10 -7.04
N ALA A 71 -12.57 -6.24 -7.54
CA ALA A 71 -12.44 -6.63 -8.94
C ALA A 71 -13.75 -7.22 -9.43
N VAL A 72 -14.05 -7.01 -10.71
CA VAL A 72 -15.22 -7.61 -11.35
C VAL A 72 -14.79 -8.90 -12.03
N GLY A 73 -15.43 -9.98 -11.69
CA GLY A 73 -15.07 -11.28 -12.24
C GLY A 73 -16.24 -12.26 -12.36
N SER A 74 -17.47 -11.79 -12.29
CA SER A 74 -18.67 -12.61 -12.37
C SER A 74 -18.55 -13.91 -11.56
N GLU A 75 -18.35 -15.06 -12.19
CA GLU A 75 -18.09 -16.35 -11.55
C GLU A 75 -16.60 -16.71 -11.47
N ALA A 76 -15.70 -15.76 -11.72
CA ALA A 76 -14.27 -16.03 -11.71
C ALA A 76 -13.76 -16.38 -10.29
N ASN A 77 -12.83 -17.32 -10.22
CA ASN A 77 -12.16 -17.64 -8.98
C ASN A 77 -11.23 -16.51 -8.54
N CYS A 78 -11.34 -16.05 -7.30
CA CYS A 78 -10.51 -14.97 -6.76
C CYS A 78 -9.12 -15.42 -6.29
N ALA A 79 -8.79 -16.70 -6.36
CA ALA A 79 -7.55 -17.25 -5.78
C ALA A 79 -6.30 -16.61 -6.36
N SER A 80 -6.21 -16.42 -7.68
CA SER A 80 -5.03 -15.82 -8.32
C SER A 80 -4.77 -14.41 -7.82
N ALA A 81 -5.82 -13.58 -7.72
CA ALA A 81 -5.68 -12.23 -7.17
C ALA A 81 -5.26 -12.24 -5.69
N MET A 82 -5.83 -13.16 -4.90
CA MET A 82 -5.47 -13.31 -3.49
C MET A 82 -4.03 -13.80 -3.31
N ILE A 83 -3.58 -14.73 -4.13
CA ILE A 83 -2.19 -15.22 -4.12
C ILE A 83 -1.22 -14.07 -4.40
N ALA A 84 -1.44 -13.32 -5.48
CA ALA A 84 -0.58 -12.20 -5.85
C ALA A 84 -0.55 -11.11 -4.78
N LEU A 85 -1.70 -10.71 -4.23
CA LEU A 85 -1.79 -9.70 -3.17
C LEU A 85 -1.10 -10.16 -1.89
N ASN A 86 -1.33 -11.41 -1.45
CA ASN A 86 -0.69 -11.92 -0.25
C ASN A 86 0.82 -12.07 -0.41
N ALA A 87 1.31 -12.49 -1.57
CA ALA A 87 2.73 -12.56 -1.88
C ALA A 87 3.36 -11.15 -1.85
N ALA A 88 2.71 -10.16 -2.47
CA ALA A 88 3.18 -8.77 -2.45
C ALA A 88 3.24 -8.19 -1.02
N VAL A 89 2.23 -8.46 -0.20
CA VAL A 89 2.22 -8.03 1.21
C VAL A 89 3.32 -8.73 2.01
N ALA A 90 3.51 -10.04 1.81
CA ALA A 90 4.55 -10.81 2.50
C ALA A 90 5.96 -10.29 2.17
N GLU A 91 6.24 -10.05 0.88
CA GLU A 91 7.50 -9.46 0.45
C GLU A 91 7.70 -8.06 1.05
N GLN A 92 6.68 -7.21 0.99
CA GLN A 92 6.78 -5.86 1.53
C GLN A 92 7.02 -5.83 3.05
N LEU A 93 6.40 -6.74 3.81
CA LEU A 93 6.65 -6.88 5.25
C LEU A 93 8.05 -7.40 5.55
N ALA A 94 8.56 -8.34 4.76
CA ALA A 94 9.93 -8.84 4.88
C ALA A 94 10.94 -7.71 4.60
N ARG A 95 10.72 -6.94 3.54
CA ARG A 95 11.53 -5.77 3.18
C ARG A 95 11.49 -4.70 4.27
N PHE A 96 10.29 -4.37 4.78
CA PHE A 96 10.14 -3.41 5.87
C PHE A 96 10.96 -3.83 7.10
N LYS A 97 10.87 -5.11 7.49
CA LYS A 97 11.68 -5.64 8.60
C LYS A 97 13.17 -5.48 8.34
N GLN A 98 13.62 -5.84 7.15
CA GLN A 98 15.03 -5.74 6.75
C GLN A 98 15.54 -4.30 6.79
N ASP A 99 14.76 -3.35 6.28
CA ASP A 99 15.12 -1.93 6.27
C ASP A 99 15.22 -1.37 7.70
N VAL A 100 14.27 -1.74 8.57
CA VAL A 100 14.30 -1.34 10.00
C VAL A 100 15.50 -1.97 10.72
N ASP A 101 15.74 -3.26 10.55
CA ASP A 101 16.87 -3.96 11.18
C ASP A 101 18.21 -3.33 10.75
N ALA A 102 18.35 -2.95 9.48
CA ALA A 102 19.56 -2.28 8.98
C ALA A 102 19.84 -0.91 9.64
N LEU A 103 18.79 -0.16 10.02
CA LEU A 103 18.95 1.08 10.77
C LEU A 103 19.32 0.81 12.24
N ILE A 104 18.71 -0.22 12.85
CA ILE A 104 19.03 -0.63 14.23
C ILE A 104 20.50 -1.09 14.34
N GLU A 105 20.98 -1.84 13.36
CA GLU A 105 22.39 -2.27 13.31
C GLU A 105 23.39 -1.10 13.19
N LYS A 106 22.96 0.02 12.61
CA LYS A 106 23.73 1.29 12.57
C LYS A 106 23.67 2.08 13.87
N GLY A 107 22.91 1.61 14.86
CA GLY A 107 22.79 2.25 16.17
C GLY A 107 21.54 3.10 16.37
N GLU A 108 20.61 3.12 15.39
CA GLU A 108 19.37 3.86 15.56
C GLU A 108 18.44 3.18 16.58
N PRO A 109 17.77 3.95 17.47
CA PRO A 109 16.75 3.40 18.34
C PRO A 109 15.61 2.78 17.54
N LYS A 110 15.12 1.62 17.98
CA LYS A 110 14.10 0.84 17.25
C LYS A 110 12.88 1.66 16.82
N ILE A 111 12.34 2.51 17.70
CA ILE A 111 11.16 3.32 17.38
C ILE A 111 11.50 4.37 16.32
N SER A 112 12.65 5.03 16.41
CA SER A 112 13.12 5.99 15.40
C SER A 112 13.28 5.33 14.04
N ALA A 113 13.91 4.15 13.99
CA ALA A 113 14.11 3.37 12.78
C ALA A 113 12.75 3.01 12.13
N ILE A 114 11.78 2.54 12.91
CA ILE A 114 10.44 2.22 12.41
C ILE A 114 9.76 3.46 11.80
N ILE A 115 9.78 4.58 12.50
CA ILE A 115 9.14 5.83 12.05
C ILE A 115 9.79 6.33 10.76
N GLU A 116 11.11 6.28 10.68
CA GLU A 116 11.86 6.70 9.49
C GLU A 116 11.49 5.86 8.26
N ILE A 117 11.48 4.54 8.39
CA ILE A 117 11.12 3.64 7.28
C ILE A 117 9.64 3.82 6.88
N ILE A 118 8.71 3.95 7.85
CA ILE A 118 7.31 4.25 7.55
C ILE A 118 7.19 5.55 6.74
N ARG A 119 7.93 6.59 7.12
CA ARG A 119 7.91 7.87 6.41
C ARG A 119 8.45 7.74 4.98
N CYS A 120 9.51 6.97 4.77
CA CYS A 120 10.02 6.68 3.44
C CYS A 120 8.94 6.01 2.58
N TYR A 121 8.28 4.98 3.10
CA TYR A 121 7.24 4.26 2.37
C TYR A 121 5.99 5.11 2.11
N ILE A 122 5.59 6.00 3.03
CA ILE A 122 4.50 6.95 2.81
C ILE A 122 4.81 7.84 1.59
N LYS A 123 6.05 8.32 1.47
CA LYS A 123 6.50 9.14 0.33
C LYS A 123 6.51 8.34 -0.98
N GLU A 124 7.06 7.14 -0.95
CA GLU A 124 7.13 6.25 -2.12
C GLU A 124 5.73 5.86 -2.62
N CYS A 125 4.79 5.62 -1.71
CA CYS A 125 3.42 5.23 -2.04
C CYS A 125 2.50 6.41 -2.42
N LYS A 126 2.97 7.65 -2.32
CA LYS A 126 2.15 8.83 -2.63
C LYS A 126 1.52 8.81 -4.03
N PRO A 127 2.21 8.36 -5.09
CA PRO A 127 1.63 8.30 -6.43
C PRO A 127 0.42 7.37 -6.58
N VAL A 128 0.29 6.33 -5.75
CA VAL A 128 -0.85 5.38 -5.84
C VAL A 128 -2.08 5.86 -5.07
N ARG A 129 -1.97 6.91 -4.26
CA ARG A 129 -3.11 7.46 -3.49
C ARG A 129 -4.03 8.26 -4.39
N PHE A 130 -5.33 7.91 -4.40
CA PHE A 130 -6.33 8.61 -5.17
C PHE A 130 -7.72 8.51 -4.54
N ASP A 131 -8.33 9.64 -4.24
CA ASP A 131 -9.62 9.73 -3.56
C ASP A 131 -10.78 10.12 -4.50
N GLY A 132 -10.50 10.34 -5.80
CA GLY A 132 -11.46 10.76 -6.79
C GLY A 132 -12.21 9.62 -7.49
N ASN A 133 -12.86 9.95 -8.60
CA ASN A 133 -13.54 8.99 -9.44
C ASN A 133 -12.57 8.16 -10.30
N GLY A 134 -12.36 6.90 -9.95
CA GLY A 134 -11.47 5.97 -10.65
C GLY A 134 -11.85 5.63 -12.09
N TYR A 135 -13.05 6.02 -12.54
CA TYR A 135 -13.52 5.79 -13.93
C TYR A 135 -13.34 7.01 -14.83
N SER A 136 -12.94 8.15 -14.29
CA SER A 136 -12.81 9.37 -15.08
C SER A 136 -11.64 9.33 -16.06
N ASP A 137 -11.77 10.02 -17.18
CA ASP A 137 -10.69 10.12 -18.16
C ASP A 137 -9.53 11.00 -17.66
N GLU A 138 -9.84 11.98 -16.83
CA GLU A 138 -8.84 12.80 -16.13
C GLU A 138 -7.97 11.93 -15.23
N TRP A 139 -8.56 10.96 -14.52
CA TRP A 139 -7.80 10.03 -13.71
C TRP A 139 -6.89 9.14 -14.55
N LYS A 140 -7.36 8.64 -15.69
CA LYS A 140 -6.53 7.82 -16.60
C LYS A 140 -5.30 8.60 -17.07
N ALA A 141 -5.48 9.86 -17.46
CA ALA A 141 -4.39 10.74 -17.86
C ALA A 141 -3.41 11.01 -16.72
N GLU A 142 -3.92 11.29 -15.52
CA GLU A 142 -3.12 11.54 -14.33
C GLU A 142 -2.38 10.28 -13.88
N ALA A 143 -3.00 9.11 -13.91
CA ALA A 143 -2.36 7.84 -13.59
C ALA A 143 -1.19 7.53 -14.54
N ALA A 144 -1.37 7.76 -15.83
CA ALA A 144 -0.28 7.65 -16.80
C ALA A 144 0.86 8.62 -16.48
N ARG A 145 0.54 9.87 -16.11
CA ARG A 145 1.56 10.87 -15.71
C ARG A 145 2.32 10.43 -14.44
N ARG A 146 1.66 9.71 -13.53
CA ARG A 146 2.27 9.15 -12.32
C ARG A 146 3.02 7.84 -12.56
N GLY A 147 3.01 7.31 -13.79
CA GLY A 147 3.63 6.03 -14.14
C GLY A 147 2.89 4.81 -13.62
N LEU A 148 1.59 4.92 -13.34
CA LEU A 148 0.76 3.80 -12.92
C LEU A 148 0.33 2.99 -14.14
N ASP A 149 0.42 1.68 -14.03
CA ASP A 149 0.01 0.77 -15.10
C ASP A 149 -1.50 0.82 -15.33
N CYS A 150 -1.88 0.87 -16.60
CA CYS A 150 -3.25 0.84 -17.07
C CYS A 150 -3.34 0.00 -18.33
N GLU A 151 -3.26 -1.33 -18.21
CA GLU A 151 -3.35 -2.25 -19.33
C GLU A 151 -4.80 -2.63 -19.62
N THR A 152 -5.20 -2.56 -20.88
CA THR A 152 -6.56 -2.90 -21.32
C THR A 152 -6.61 -4.21 -22.12
N SER A 153 -5.44 -4.73 -22.51
CA SER A 153 -5.31 -5.98 -23.26
C SER A 153 -5.01 -7.14 -22.32
N CYS A 154 -5.97 -8.04 -22.15
CA CYS A 154 -5.80 -9.20 -21.26
C CYS A 154 -4.56 -10.06 -21.61
N PRO A 155 -4.23 -10.36 -22.86
CA PRO A 155 -3.01 -11.10 -23.18
C PRO A 155 -1.73 -10.44 -22.66
N LEU A 156 -1.63 -9.11 -22.79
CA LEU A 156 -0.45 -8.36 -22.34
C LEU A 156 -0.32 -8.32 -20.80
N ILE A 157 -1.43 -8.51 -20.08
CA ILE A 157 -1.39 -8.58 -18.61
C ILE A 157 -0.61 -9.80 -18.15
N PHE A 158 -0.70 -10.91 -18.84
CA PHE A 158 0.02 -12.15 -18.48
C PHE A 158 1.54 -11.99 -18.57
N ASP A 159 2.05 -11.12 -19.43
CA ASP A 159 3.49 -10.83 -19.51
C ASP A 159 4.04 -10.26 -18.20
N ASN A 160 3.18 -9.69 -17.35
CA ASN A 160 3.58 -9.19 -16.02
C ASN A 160 4.05 -10.29 -15.07
N TYR A 161 3.59 -11.52 -15.23
CA TYR A 161 4.07 -12.65 -14.42
C TYR A 161 5.56 -12.94 -14.67
N LEU A 162 6.04 -12.69 -15.89
CA LEU A 162 7.42 -12.94 -16.31
C LEU A 162 8.35 -11.74 -16.11
N LYS A 163 7.85 -10.62 -15.62
CA LYS A 163 8.71 -9.49 -15.24
C LYS A 163 9.67 -9.90 -14.10
N PRO A 164 10.93 -9.47 -14.14
CA PRO A 164 11.92 -9.83 -13.12
C PRO A 164 11.46 -9.56 -11.68
N ALA A 165 10.75 -8.45 -11.47
CA ALA A 165 10.22 -8.10 -10.16
C ALA A 165 9.14 -9.09 -9.69
N SER A 166 8.25 -9.53 -10.58
CA SER A 166 7.20 -10.51 -10.26
C SER A 166 7.81 -11.87 -9.92
N ILE A 167 8.77 -12.34 -10.72
CA ILE A 167 9.47 -13.59 -10.47
C ILE A 167 10.16 -13.53 -9.11
N ALA A 168 10.94 -12.48 -8.86
CA ALA A 168 11.63 -12.30 -7.58
C ALA A 168 10.68 -12.31 -6.37
N MET A 169 9.53 -11.65 -6.48
CA MET A 169 8.51 -11.62 -5.45
C MET A 169 7.96 -13.03 -5.15
N PHE A 170 7.56 -13.76 -6.18
CA PHE A 170 6.99 -15.11 -5.99
C PHE A 170 8.02 -16.12 -5.48
N GLU A 171 9.26 -16.06 -5.97
CA GLU A 171 10.33 -16.95 -5.52
C GLU A 171 10.77 -16.61 -4.08
N SER A 172 10.96 -15.35 -3.74
CA SER A 172 11.38 -14.95 -2.39
C SER A 172 10.34 -15.26 -1.31
N THR A 173 9.07 -15.25 -1.68
CA THR A 173 7.97 -15.65 -0.79
C THR A 173 7.68 -17.16 -0.79
N GLY A 174 8.36 -17.92 -1.64
CA GLY A 174 8.17 -19.38 -1.76
C GLY A 174 6.81 -19.80 -2.31
N VAL A 175 6.14 -18.91 -3.05
CA VAL A 175 4.78 -19.15 -3.54
C VAL A 175 4.80 -19.85 -4.90
N MET A 176 5.62 -19.38 -5.84
CA MET A 176 5.79 -19.95 -7.17
C MET A 176 7.24 -19.80 -7.61
N THR A 177 7.72 -20.79 -8.34
CA THR A 177 8.99 -20.74 -9.05
C THR A 177 8.80 -20.07 -10.42
N ARG A 178 9.88 -19.59 -11.01
CA ARG A 178 9.84 -19.06 -12.38
C ARG A 178 9.19 -20.03 -13.36
N LYS A 179 9.50 -21.35 -13.24
CA LYS A 179 8.93 -22.37 -14.11
C LYS A 179 7.41 -22.52 -13.99
N GLU A 180 6.86 -22.24 -12.82
CA GLU A 180 5.41 -22.29 -12.60
C GLU A 180 4.70 -21.03 -13.07
N LEU A 181 5.45 -19.94 -13.26
CA LEU A 181 4.93 -18.69 -13.84
C LEU A 181 4.96 -18.69 -15.37
N GLU A 182 5.84 -19.47 -16.00
CA GLU A 182 5.92 -19.72 -17.46
C GLU A 182 4.79 -20.65 -17.96
#